data_97d2a5a610d2cd9ab104fa18e43e340b
#
_entry.id   97d2a5a610d2cd9ab104fa18e43e340b
#
_cell.length_a   1.000
_cell.length_b   1.000
_cell.length_c   1.000
_cell.angle_alpha   90.00
_cell.angle_beta   90.00
_cell.angle_gamma   90.00
#
_symmetry.space_group_name_H-M   'P 1'
#
loop_
_entity.id
_entity.type
_entity.pdbx_description
1 polymer ?
#
loop_
_entity_poly.entity_id
_entity_poly.type
_entity_poly.pdbx_seq_one_letter_code
_entity_poly.pdbx_strand_id
1 'polypeptide(L)'
;NYKYIPIGYHGRASSIVISGTDIKRPRGQNRSDAEKPPVFIPCKNLDYEMELGFFVGKGNELGQPIDIKDAEDHIFGVCLVNDWSARDIQAWEYQPLGPFLSKSFATTISPYVVTMEALAPFR
;
A
#
# COMPACT_ATOMS: atom_id res chain seq x y z
N ASN A 1 12.95 14.84 -5.42
CA ASN A 1 11.52 15.07 -5.62
C ASN A 1 10.65 14.63 -4.43
N TYR A 2 11.00 13.59 -3.70
CA TYR A 2 10.22 13.07 -2.54
C TYR A 2 9.92 14.13 -1.48
N LYS A 3 10.76 15.15 -1.34
CA LYS A 3 10.54 16.25 -0.41
C LYS A 3 9.31 17.12 -0.77
N TYR A 4 8.94 17.16 -2.04
CA TYR A 4 7.89 18.04 -2.54
C TYR A 4 6.69 17.29 -3.13
N ILE A 5 6.89 16.07 -3.53
CA ILE A 5 5.87 15.25 -4.17
C ILE A 5 5.76 13.94 -3.38
N PRO A 6 4.68 13.74 -2.63
CA PRO A 6 4.43 12.45 -1.99
C PRO A 6 4.23 11.39 -3.07
N ILE A 7 4.80 10.20 -2.84
CA ILE A 7 4.60 9.03 -3.71
C ILE A 7 3.74 8.04 -2.94
N GLY A 8 2.58 7.77 -3.50
CA GLY A 8 1.64 6.79 -2.98
C GLY A 8 0.68 6.37 -4.08
N TYR A 9 0.06 5.23 -3.89
CA TYR A 9 -0.89 4.66 -4.83
C TYR A 9 -2.23 4.42 -4.17
N HIS A 10 -3.29 4.47 -4.96
CA HIS A 10 -4.57 3.94 -4.52
C HIS A 10 -4.44 2.43 -4.31
N GLY A 11 -4.89 1.96 -3.16
CA GLY A 11 -4.91 0.54 -2.84
C GLY A 11 -6.31 -0.06 -2.94
N ARG A 12 -6.37 -1.37 -2.89
CA ARG A 12 -7.63 -2.12 -2.88
C ARG A 12 -7.98 -2.52 -1.45
N ALA A 13 -9.00 -1.89 -0.87
CA ALA A 13 -9.47 -2.20 0.48
C ALA A 13 -9.97 -3.66 0.63
N SER A 14 -10.57 -4.22 -0.43
CA SER A 14 -11.15 -5.58 -0.39
C SER A 14 -10.13 -6.72 -0.31
N SER A 15 -8.85 -6.45 -0.49
CA SER A 15 -7.75 -7.43 -0.37
C SER A 15 -6.85 -7.19 0.85
N ILE A 16 -7.30 -6.39 1.80
CA ILE A 16 -6.63 -6.24 3.09
C ILE A 16 -6.98 -7.45 3.96
N VAL A 17 -5.94 -8.13 4.46
CA VAL A 17 -6.05 -9.31 5.32
C VAL A 17 -5.22 -9.13 6.58
N ILE A 18 -5.57 -9.88 7.63
CA ILE A 18 -4.85 -9.85 8.90
C ILE A 18 -3.62 -10.78 8.82
N SER A 19 -2.56 -10.39 9.50
CA SER A 19 -1.34 -11.19 9.67
C SER A 19 -1.66 -12.62 10.13
N GLY A 20 -1.01 -13.60 9.51
CA GLY A 20 -1.31 -15.02 9.65
C GLY A 20 -2.22 -15.59 8.56
N THR A 21 -2.78 -14.74 7.69
CA THR A 21 -3.53 -15.18 6.51
C THR A 21 -2.57 -15.46 5.36
N ASP A 22 -2.68 -16.64 4.77
CA ASP A 22 -1.92 -16.98 3.56
C ASP A 22 -2.39 -16.15 2.38
N ILE A 23 -1.45 -15.66 1.58
CA ILE A 23 -1.72 -14.97 0.33
C ILE A 23 -1.38 -15.85 -0.87
N LYS A 24 -2.13 -15.70 -1.94
CA LYS A 24 -1.84 -16.37 -3.21
C LYS A 24 -0.89 -15.53 -4.05
N ARG A 25 0.15 -16.19 -4.59
CA ARG A 25 1.02 -15.57 -5.59
C ARG A 25 0.17 -15.09 -6.78
N PRO A 26 0.22 -13.80 -7.15
CA PRO A 26 -0.61 -13.28 -8.23
C PRO A 26 -0.10 -13.74 -9.61
N ARG A 27 -0.97 -13.62 -10.58
CA ARG A 27 -0.64 -13.72 -12.00
C ARG A 27 -0.87 -12.35 -12.63
N GLY A 28 -0.08 -12.03 -13.63
CA GLY A 28 -0.22 -10.77 -14.35
C GLY A 28 0.64 -10.75 -15.61
N GLN A 29 0.57 -9.64 -16.32
CA GLN A 29 1.43 -9.42 -17.46
C GLN A 29 2.86 -9.13 -16.99
N ASN A 30 3.80 -9.82 -17.62
CA ASN A 30 5.23 -9.63 -17.42
C ASN A 30 5.90 -9.44 -18.77
N ARG A 31 6.79 -8.47 -18.85
CA ARG A 31 7.58 -8.20 -20.04
C ARG A 31 9.05 -8.10 -19.67
N SER A 32 9.72 -9.25 -19.61
CA SER A 32 11.16 -9.34 -19.32
C SER A 32 12.05 -8.97 -20.51
N ASP A 33 11.51 -8.97 -21.72
CA ASP A 33 12.20 -8.64 -22.97
C ASP A 33 11.42 -7.53 -23.68
N ALA A 34 12.05 -6.37 -23.84
CA ALA A 34 11.42 -5.19 -24.44
C ALA A 34 11.02 -5.39 -25.92
N GLU A 35 11.65 -6.35 -26.60
CA GLU A 35 11.40 -6.66 -28.01
C GLU A 35 10.22 -7.63 -28.21
N LYS A 36 9.70 -8.18 -27.12
CA LYS A 36 8.61 -9.17 -27.17
C LYS A 36 7.33 -8.64 -26.52
N PRO A 37 6.16 -9.13 -26.94
CA PRO A 37 4.91 -8.83 -26.26
C PRO A 37 4.92 -9.37 -24.81
N PRO A 38 4.14 -8.77 -23.91
CA PRO A 38 4.01 -9.28 -22.54
C PRO A 38 3.32 -10.64 -22.52
N VAL A 39 3.65 -11.44 -21.51
CA VAL A 39 3.03 -12.76 -21.26
C VAL A 39 2.31 -12.75 -19.92
N PHE A 40 1.18 -13.44 -19.82
CA PHE A 40 0.40 -13.56 -18.59
C PHE A 40 0.83 -14.80 -17.81
N ILE A 41 1.63 -14.61 -16.77
CA ILE A 41 2.27 -15.67 -15.98
C ILE A 41 2.17 -15.41 -14.48
N PRO A 42 2.42 -16.41 -13.62
CA PRO A 42 2.64 -16.16 -12.20
C PRO A 42 3.79 -15.19 -11.96
N CYS A 43 3.61 -14.30 -10.98
CA CYS A 43 4.67 -13.41 -10.53
C CYS A 43 5.95 -14.20 -10.18
N LYS A 44 7.09 -13.74 -10.68
CA LYS A 44 8.41 -14.33 -10.41
C LYS A 44 9.11 -13.68 -9.22
N ASN A 45 8.91 -12.36 -9.05
CA ASN A 45 9.59 -11.55 -8.05
C ASN A 45 8.57 -11.00 -7.04
N LEU A 46 8.14 -11.87 -6.13
CA LEU A 46 7.28 -11.46 -5.01
C LEU A 46 8.15 -10.88 -3.90
N ASP A 47 7.78 -9.68 -3.44
CA ASP A 47 8.50 -8.92 -2.44
C ASP A 47 7.53 -8.39 -1.37
N TYR A 48 8.07 -7.96 -0.24
CA TYR A 48 7.32 -7.32 0.83
C TYR A 48 7.76 -5.86 0.99
N GLU A 49 6.84 -5.03 1.47
CA GLU A 49 7.12 -3.65 1.88
C GLU A 49 6.62 -3.46 3.30
N MET A 50 7.54 -3.24 4.25
CA MET A 50 7.15 -2.95 5.62
C MET A 50 6.84 -1.46 5.77
N GLU A 51 5.62 -1.16 6.14
CA GLU A 51 5.05 0.17 6.21
C GLU A 51 4.33 0.43 7.53
N LEU A 52 3.98 1.70 7.76
CA LEU A 52 3.04 2.11 8.81
C LEU A 52 1.70 2.44 8.18
N GLY A 53 0.67 1.78 8.64
CA GLY A 53 -0.72 2.11 8.31
C GLY A 53 -1.32 3.03 9.37
N PHE A 54 -2.03 4.06 8.92
CA PHE A 54 -2.72 5.02 9.79
C PHE A 54 -4.22 4.79 9.73
N PHE A 55 -4.84 4.61 10.89
CA PHE A 55 -6.29 4.61 10.99
C PHE A 55 -6.80 6.04 11.17
N VAL A 56 -7.62 6.48 10.24
CA VAL A 56 -8.29 7.78 10.34
C VAL A 56 -9.47 7.64 11.30
N GLY A 57 -9.49 8.47 12.34
CA GLY A 57 -10.60 8.53 13.29
C GLY A 57 -11.72 9.40 12.75
N LYS A 58 -11.55 10.71 12.87
CA LYS A 58 -12.53 11.68 12.34
C LYS A 58 -12.13 12.03 10.90
N GLY A 59 -13.00 11.76 9.94
CA GLY A 59 -12.81 12.20 8.56
C GLY A 59 -13.07 13.70 8.38
N ASN A 60 -12.81 14.19 7.17
CA ASN A 60 -13.15 15.54 6.70
C ASN A 60 -14.37 15.48 5.78
N GLU A 61 -14.98 16.62 5.55
CA GLU A 61 -16.02 16.75 4.53
C GLU A 61 -15.42 16.66 3.12
N LEU A 62 -16.17 16.12 2.20
CA LEU A 62 -15.74 15.97 0.82
C LEU A 62 -15.38 17.34 0.22
N GLY A 63 -14.18 17.42 -0.35
CA GLY A 63 -13.66 18.65 -0.95
C GLY A 63 -13.05 19.66 0.05
N GLN A 64 -13.09 19.37 1.36
CA GLN A 64 -12.44 20.20 2.37
C GLN A 64 -11.11 19.57 2.79
N PRO A 65 -9.97 20.23 2.61
CA PRO A 65 -8.68 19.71 3.06
C PRO A 65 -8.57 19.79 4.59
N ILE A 66 -7.74 18.90 5.16
CA ILE A 66 -7.30 18.99 6.55
C ILE A 66 -6.03 19.83 6.59
N ASP A 67 -6.00 20.87 7.44
CA ASP A 67 -4.78 21.64 7.67
C ASP A 67 -3.70 20.76 8.29
N ILE A 68 -2.46 20.91 7.88
CA ILE A 68 -1.34 20.09 8.37
C ILE A 68 -1.18 20.18 9.90
N LYS A 69 -1.46 21.34 10.51
CA LYS A 69 -1.41 21.51 11.97
C LYS A 69 -2.44 20.69 12.73
N ASP A 70 -3.56 20.34 12.07
CA ASP A 70 -4.68 19.60 12.66
C ASP A 70 -4.66 18.10 12.24
N ALA A 71 -3.72 17.72 11.37
CA ALA A 71 -3.68 16.37 10.79
C ALA A 71 -3.60 15.26 11.85
N GLU A 72 -2.88 15.49 12.93
CA GLU A 72 -2.71 14.52 14.02
C GLU A 72 -4.03 14.21 14.72
N ASP A 73 -4.91 15.18 14.89
CA ASP A 73 -6.23 15.02 15.55
C ASP A 73 -7.18 14.13 14.74
N HIS A 74 -6.85 13.88 13.48
CA HIS A 74 -7.58 12.98 12.59
C HIS A 74 -7.06 11.55 12.60
N ILE A 75 -5.93 11.27 13.26
CA ILE A 75 -5.31 9.93 13.32
C ILE A 75 -5.73 9.26 14.63
N PHE A 76 -6.41 8.11 14.52
CA PHE A 76 -6.77 7.29 15.68
C PHE A 76 -5.56 6.50 16.21
N GLY A 77 -4.77 5.93 15.32
CA GLY A 77 -3.63 5.10 15.68
C GLY A 77 -2.94 4.50 14.47
N VAL A 78 -1.92 3.69 14.72
CA VAL A 78 -1.09 3.08 13.69
C VAL A 78 -1.01 1.56 13.85
N CYS A 79 -0.76 0.89 12.73
CA CYS A 79 -0.42 -0.53 12.71
C CYS A 79 0.73 -0.80 11.75
N LEU A 80 1.34 -1.98 11.85
CA LEU A 80 2.28 -2.45 10.83
C LEU A 80 1.52 -2.96 9.61
N VAL A 81 2.05 -2.64 8.45
CA VAL A 81 1.52 -3.05 7.15
C VAL A 81 2.60 -3.73 6.34
N ASN A 82 2.23 -4.75 5.61
CA ASN A 82 3.03 -5.31 4.53
C ASN A 82 2.27 -5.11 3.22
N ASP A 83 2.74 -4.18 2.40
CA ASP A 83 2.24 -3.97 1.04
C ASP A 83 2.95 -4.93 0.09
N TRP A 84 2.34 -6.11 -0.09
CA TRP A 84 2.89 -7.14 -0.97
C TRP A 84 3.05 -6.64 -2.40
N SER A 85 4.22 -6.90 -2.99
CA SER A 85 4.62 -6.35 -4.27
C SER A 85 5.04 -7.44 -5.24
N ALA A 86 4.35 -7.54 -6.37
CA ALA A 86 4.76 -8.38 -7.49
C ALA A 86 5.65 -7.53 -8.41
N ARG A 87 6.96 -7.48 -8.13
CA ARG A 87 7.90 -6.52 -8.74
C ARG A 87 8.01 -6.62 -10.26
N ASP A 88 7.97 -7.81 -10.79
CA ASP A 88 8.03 -8.04 -12.24
C ASP A 88 6.75 -7.57 -12.96
N ILE A 89 5.59 -7.75 -12.33
CA ILE A 89 4.32 -7.23 -12.84
C ILE A 89 4.30 -5.71 -12.68
N GLN A 90 4.76 -5.17 -11.55
CA GLN A 90 4.85 -3.74 -11.28
C GLN A 90 5.72 -3.02 -12.32
N ALA A 91 6.87 -3.59 -12.66
CA ALA A 91 7.77 -3.01 -13.66
C ALA A 91 7.12 -2.85 -15.04
N TRP A 92 6.16 -3.71 -15.38
CA TRP A 92 5.41 -3.62 -16.63
C TRP A 92 4.28 -2.60 -16.55
N GLU A 93 3.48 -2.60 -15.45
CA GLU A 93 2.21 -1.87 -15.40
C GLU A 93 2.30 -0.46 -14.79
N TYR A 94 3.42 -0.09 -14.09
CA TYR A 94 3.44 1.13 -13.28
C TYR A 94 3.32 2.42 -14.09
N GLN A 95 3.62 2.41 -15.37
CA GLN A 95 3.43 3.53 -16.29
C GLN A 95 2.29 3.23 -17.27
N PRO A 96 1.40 4.18 -17.52
CA PRO A 96 1.37 5.58 -17.01
C PRO A 96 0.52 5.77 -15.74
N LEU A 97 -0.29 4.79 -15.32
CA LEU A 97 -1.34 4.98 -14.32
C LEU A 97 -0.98 4.50 -12.91
N GLY A 98 0.18 3.93 -12.73
CA GLY A 98 0.61 3.33 -11.47
C GLY A 98 0.33 1.82 -11.41
N PRO A 99 0.79 1.14 -10.34
CA PRO A 99 0.58 -0.29 -10.17
C PRO A 99 -0.87 -0.62 -9.80
N PHE A 100 -1.37 -1.72 -10.35
CA PHE A 100 -2.70 -2.28 -10.06
C PHE A 100 -2.58 -3.74 -9.62
N LEU A 101 -2.40 -4.67 -10.56
CA LEU A 101 -2.33 -6.10 -10.29
C LEU A 101 -1.12 -6.48 -9.42
N SER A 102 -0.04 -5.72 -9.53
CA SER A 102 1.17 -5.92 -8.75
C SER A 102 1.03 -5.61 -7.26
N LYS A 103 -0.03 -4.88 -6.88
CA LYS A 103 -0.31 -4.46 -5.50
C LYS A 103 -1.66 -4.93 -4.99
N SER A 104 -2.69 -4.91 -5.85
CA SER A 104 -4.09 -5.15 -5.46
C SER A 104 -4.41 -6.59 -5.06
N PHE A 105 -3.45 -7.52 -5.14
CA PHE A 105 -3.68 -8.93 -4.81
C PHE A 105 -3.69 -9.21 -3.31
N ALA A 106 -2.94 -8.45 -2.51
CA ALA A 106 -2.94 -8.56 -1.05
C ALA A 106 -2.25 -7.37 -0.38
N THR A 107 -2.80 -6.97 0.76
CA THR A 107 -2.14 -6.11 1.76
C THR A 107 -2.34 -6.76 3.12
N THR A 108 -1.27 -7.06 3.83
CA THR A 108 -1.36 -7.67 5.17
C THR A 108 -1.19 -6.61 6.24
N ILE A 109 -2.10 -6.56 7.21
CA ILE A 109 -2.00 -5.64 8.35
C ILE A 109 -1.85 -6.41 9.65
N SER A 110 -1.19 -5.77 10.63
CA SER A 110 -1.17 -6.25 12.01
C SER A 110 -2.57 -6.24 12.60
N PRO A 111 -2.97 -7.22 13.43
CA PRO A 111 -4.21 -7.16 14.19
C PRO A 111 -4.14 -6.17 15.35
N TYR A 112 -2.96 -5.64 15.67
CA TYR A 112 -2.75 -4.70 16.74
C TYR A 112 -2.68 -3.27 16.20
N VAL A 113 -3.51 -2.39 16.79
CA VAL A 113 -3.47 -0.95 16.54
C VAL A 113 -2.95 -0.26 17.78
N VAL A 114 -1.91 0.55 17.62
CA VAL A 114 -1.35 1.38 18.69
C VAL A 114 -1.96 2.77 18.56
N THR A 115 -2.70 3.21 19.58
CA THR A 115 -3.34 4.53 19.54
C THR A 115 -2.32 5.67 19.60
N MET A 116 -2.68 6.84 19.08
CA MET A 116 -1.81 8.02 19.16
C MET A 116 -1.48 8.40 20.60
N GLU A 117 -2.42 8.20 21.55
CA GLU A 117 -2.17 8.41 22.99
C GLU A 117 -1.08 7.48 23.52
N ALA A 118 -1.13 6.20 23.16
CA ALA A 118 -0.10 5.23 23.57
C ALA A 118 1.28 5.54 22.98
N LEU A 119 1.34 6.22 21.84
CA LEU A 119 2.59 6.65 21.19
C LEU A 119 3.15 7.96 21.77
N ALA A 120 2.37 8.71 22.54
CA ALA A 120 2.79 10.01 23.04
C ALA A 120 4.19 10.06 23.71
N PRO A 121 4.63 9.05 24.49
CA PRO A 121 5.98 9.04 25.08
C PRO A 121 7.12 8.81 24.09
N PHE A 122 6.81 8.45 22.83
CA PHE A 122 7.80 8.04 21.81
C PHE A 122 7.90 9.00 20.63
N ARG A 123 7.23 10.14 20.68
CA ARG A 123 7.14 11.13 19.58
C ARG A 123 7.41 12.56 20.07
#